data_6d7e59c4f110534946dfabb4ee04a233
#
_entry.id   6d7e59c4f110534946dfabb4ee04a233
#
_cell.length_a   1.000
_cell.length_b   1.000
_cell.length_c   1.000
_cell.angle_alpha   90.00
_cell.angle_beta   90.00
_cell.angle_gamma   90.00
#
_symmetry.space_group_name_H-M   'P 1'
#
loop_
_entity.id
_entity.type
_entity.pdbx_description
1 polymer ?
#
loop_
_entity_poly.entity_id
_entity_poly.type
_entity_poly.pdbx_seq_one_letter_code
_entity_poly.pdbx_strand_id
1 'polypeptide(L)'
;MRSMHSDFNKQINPELESEITEIIADLSLEEKVWMMSGHGFFKVFLGEDNRQFGRRTYAAGSGCERLGIPPLYFTDGPRGVRHVIPTTSFPVSMARGAAWDPELERRIGRVIGIEE
;
A
#
# COMPACT_ATOMS: atom_id res chain seq x y z
N MET A 1 24.73 16.77 -4.76
CA MET A 1 23.70 15.81 -4.29
C MET A 1 22.52 16.65 -3.79
N ARG A 2 21.49 16.91 -4.64
CA ARG A 2 20.30 17.64 -4.24
C ARG A 2 19.49 16.75 -3.28
N SER A 3 19.15 17.27 -2.14
CA SER A 3 18.38 16.58 -1.11
C SER A 3 17.00 16.20 -1.66
N MET A 4 16.71 14.91 -1.79
CA MET A 4 15.37 14.39 -2.13
C MET A 4 14.28 14.87 -1.13
N HIS A 5 14.67 15.35 0.05
CA HIS A 5 13.73 15.89 1.05
C HIS A 5 13.13 17.24 0.70
N SER A 6 13.80 18.05 -0.16
CA SER A 6 13.29 19.37 -0.51
C SER A 6 12.14 19.33 -1.52
N ASP A 7 12.00 18.27 -2.28
CA ASP A 7 10.99 18.16 -3.34
C ASP A 7 9.67 17.56 -2.83
N PHE A 8 9.70 16.78 -1.75
CA PHE A 8 8.49 16.25 -1.11
C PHE A 8 7.63 17.34 -0.47
N ASN A 9 8.25 18.37 0.13
CA ASN A 9 7.54 19.49 0.76
C ASN A 9 6.98 20.51 -0.23
N LYS A 10 7.33 20.42 -1.51
CA LYS A 10 6.84 21.35 -2.54
C LYS A 10 5.52 20.95 -3.19
N GLN A 11 4.99 19.77 -2.87
CA GLN A 11 3.77 19.22 -3.47
C GLN A 11 2.56 19.23 -2.53
N ILE A 12 2.65 19.83 -1.36
CA ILE A 12 1.48 20.00 -0.50
C ILE A 12 0.58 21.05 -1.16
N ASN A 13 -0.55 20.58 -1.69
CA ASN A 13 -1.60 21.47 -2.19
C ASN A 13 -2.39 22.01 -0.98
N PRO A 14 -2.35 23.32 -0.68
CA PRO A 14 -3.04 23.88 0.49
C PRO A 14 -4.56 23.64 0.48
N GLU A 15 -5.17 23.56 -0.71
CA GLU A 15 -6.60 23.26 -0.85
C GLU A 15 -6.89 21.84 -0.41
N LEU A 16 -6.05 20.87 -0.83
CA LEU A 16 -6.16 19.49 -0.42
C LEU A 16 -5.95 19.29 1.09
N GLU A 17 -4.99 20.01 1.67
CA GLU A 17 -4.75 19.96 3.13
C GLU A 17 -5.94 20.53 3.93
N SER A 18 -6.61 21.57 3.41
CA SER A 18 -7.83 22.09 4.03
C SER A 18 -8.96 21.06 3.98
N GLU A 19 -9.18 20.44 2.81
CA GLU A 19 -10.18 19.39 2.62
C GLU A 19 -9.93 18.17 3.52
N ILE A 20 -8.68 17.70 3.60
CA ILE A 20 -8.29 16.61 4.51
C ILE A 20 -8.57 16.99 5.97
N THR A 21 -8.27 18.23 6.36
CA THR A 21 -8.50 18.69 7.73
C THR A 21 -10.00 18.69 8.08
N GLU A 22 -10.85 19.11 7.17
CA GLU A 22 -12.31 19.08 7.32
C GLU A 22 -12.82 17.64 7.46
N ILE A 23 -12.36 16.72 6.60
CA ILE A 23 -12.69 15.29 6.67
C ILE A 23 -12.26 14.70 8.03
N ILE A 24 -11.04 14.99 8.48
CA ILE A 24 -10.55 14.51 9.77
C ILE A 24 -11.39 15.07 10.94
N ALA A 25 -11.85 16.31 10.86
CA ALA A 25 -12.70 16.91 11.89
C ALA A 25 -14.07 16.26 11.96
N ASP A 26 -14.62 15.79 10.84
CA ASP A 26 -15.92 15.11 10.75
C ASP A 26 -15.89 13.64 11.18
N LEU A 27 -14.73 13.01 11.19
CA LEU A 27 -14.55 11.62 11.66
C LEU A 27 -14.72 11.52 13.18
N SER A 28 -15.53 10.56 13.65
CA SER A 28 -15.57 10.18 15.07
C SER A 28 -14.27 9.52 15.53
N LEU A 29 -14.07 9.40 16.83
CA LEU A 29 -12.90 8.71 17.38
C LEU A 29 -12.88 7.24 16.97
N GLU A 30 -14.04 6.58 16.99
CA GLU A 30 -14.20 5.19 16.60
C GLU A 30 -13.83 4.99 15.12
N GLU A 31 -14.29 5.89 14.24
CA GLU A 31 -13.96 5.85 12.81
C GLU A 31 -12.47 6.06 12.58
N LYS A 32 -11.84 6.99 13.29
CA LYS A 32 -10.38 7.20 13.23
C LYS A 32 -9.60 5.95 13.63
N VAL A 33 -9.99 5.32 14.74
CA VAL A 33 -9.37 4.06 15.21
C VAL A 33 -9.62 2.93 14.21
N TRP A 34 -10.84 2.84 13.67
CA TRP A 34 -11.21 1.84 12.67
C TRP A 34 -10.38 1.97 11.38
N MET A 35 -10.20 3.20 10.88
CA MET A 35 -9.38 3.46 9.68
C MET A 35 -7.90 3.10 9.88
N MET A 36 -7.39 3.14 11.10
CA MET A 36 -6.03 2.70 11.43
C MET A 36 -5.92 1.19 11.71
N SER A 37 -7.04 0.47 11.72
CA SER A 37 -7.08 -0.96 12.04
C SER A 37 -7.11 -1.79 10.77
N GLY A 38 -6.24 -2.80 10.69
CA GLY A 38 -6.25 -3.78 9.60
C GLY A 38 -7.48 -4.68 9.66
N HIS A 39 -7.98 -5.08 8.50
CA HIS A 39 -9.17 -5.92 8.37
C HIS A 39 -8.83 -7.31 7.86
N GLY A 40 -9.36 -8.32 8.52
CA GLY A 40 -9.31 -9.70 8.03
C GLY A 40 -8.02 -10.47 8.33
N PHE A 41 -6.94 -9.83 8.76
CA PHE A 41 -5.67 -10.50 9.05
C PHE A 41 -5.83 -11.63 10.08
N PHE A 42 -6.54 -11.38 11.18
CA PHE A 42 -6.74 -12.39 12.21
C PHE A 42 -7.61 -13.56 11.75
N LYS A 43 -8.61 -13.35 10.89
CA LYS A 43 -9.42 -14.42 10.33
C LYS A 43 -8.58 -15.37 9.48
N VAL A 44 -7.68 -14.81 8.69
CA VAL A 44 -6.74 -15.57 7.85
C VAL A 44 -5.70 -16.28 8.72
N PHE A 45 -5.18 -15.61 9.76
CA PHE A 45 -4.18 -16.17 10.67
C PHE A 45 -4.76 -17.27 11.57
N LEU A 46 -6.01 -17.14 12.01
CA LEU A 46 -6.70 -18.14 12.85
C LEU A 46 -7.27 -19.33 12.06
N GLY A 47 -7.05 -19.37 10.75
CA GLY A 47 -7.35 -20.54 9.94
C GLY A 47 -8.71 -20.55 9.26
N GLU A 48 -9.50 -19.50 9.35
CA GLU A 48 -10.80 -19.41 8.68
C GLU A 48 -10.67 -19.36 7.15
N ASP A 49 -9.51 -18.95 6.62
CA ASP A 49 -9.22 -18.95 5.18
C ASP A 49 -7.74 -19.18 4.84
N ASN A 50 -7.18 -20.26 5.37
CA ASN A 50 -5.77 -20.63 5.21
C ASN A 50 -5.30 -20.78 3.76
N ARG A 51 -6.23 -21.01 2.81
CA ARG A 51 -5.91 -21.23 1.39
C ARG A 51 -5.58 -19.94 0.65
N GLN A 52 -5.83 -18.79 1.26
CA GLN A 52 -5.68 -17.49 0.63
C GLN A 52 -4.61 -16.61 1.27
N PHE A 53 -3.92 -17.15 2.28
CA PHE A 53 -2.81 -16.43 2.91
C PHE A 53 -1.76 -16.01 1.87
N GLY A 54 -1.52 -14.71 1.79
CA GLY A 54 -0.59 -14.12 0.84
C GLY A 54 -0.99 -14.22 -0.65
N ARG A 55 -2.26 -14.50 -0.94
CA ARG A 55 -2.80 -14.51 -2.31
C ARG A 55 -3.86 -13.45 -2.56
N ARG A 56 -4.23 -12.70 -1.56
CA ARG A 56 -5.17 -11.57 -1.65
C ARG A 56 -4.54 -10.32 -1.08
N THR A 57 -4.98 -9.20 -1.58
CA THR A 57 -4.74 -7.90 -0.95
C THR A 57 -5.39 -7.87 0.43
N TYR A 58 -4.73 -7.23 1.37
CA TYR A 58 -5.24 -7.01 2.71
C TYR A 58 -5.65 -5.56 2.87
N ALA A 59 -6.79 -5.31 3.51
CA ALA A 59 -7.09 -3.97 3.98
C ALA A 59 -6.20 -3.66 5.18
N ALA A 60 -5.21 -2.81 4.99
CA ALA A 60 -4.34 -2.35 6.06
C ALA A 60 -4.95 -1.19 6.84
N GLY A 61 -5.87 -0.46 6.21
CA GLY A 61 -6.71 0.53 6.86
C GLY A 61 -8.13 0.35 6.38
N SER A 62 -9.06 0.24 7.31
CA SER A 62 -10.48 0.23 6.98
C SER A 62 -10.88 1.62 6.51
N GLY A 63 -11.70 1.72 5.46
CA GLY A 63 -12.25 3.00 5.02
C GLY A 63 -13.32 3.53 5.98
N CYS A 64 -13.93 4.64 5.61
CA CYS A 64 -15.12 5.18 6.27
C CYS A 64 -16.24 5.30 5.25
N GLU A 65 -17.21 4.37 5.30
CA GLU A 65 -18.31 4.30 4.33
C GLU A 65 -19.18 5.57 4.41
N ARG A 66 -19.41 6.09 5.62
CA ARG A 66 -20.21 7.32 5.85
C ARG A 66 -19.65 8.52 5.10
N LEU A 67 -18.33 8.62 5.00
CA LEU A 67 -17.62 9.71 4.31
C LEU A 67 -17.14 9.33 2.91
N GLY A 68 -17.46 8.14 2.43
CA GLY A 68 -17.02 7.67 1.12
C GLY A 68 -15.52 7.42 1.01
N ILE A 69 -14.83 7.23 2.13
CA ILE A 69 -13.38 6.99 2.16
C ILE A 69 -13.14 5.49 1.94
N PRO A 70 -12.44 5.09 0.86
CA PRO A 70 -12.16 3.69 0.59
C PRO A 70 -11.11 3.13 1.57
N PRO A 71 -11.12 1.81 1.82
CA PRO A 71 -10.05 1.15 2.55
C PRO A 71 -8.73 1.16 1.75
N LEU A 72 -7.60 1.15 2.47
CA LEU A 72 -6.29 0.95 1.89
C LEU A 72 -5.99 -0.55 1.80
N TYR A 73 -5.68 -1.02 0.61
CA TYR A 73 -5.30 -2.41 0.37
C TYR A 73 -3.78 -2.55 0.27
N PHE A 74 -3.28 -3.68 0.77
CA PHE A 74 -1.88 -4.05 0.71
C PHE A 74 -1.73 -5.43 0.09
N THR A 75 -0.63 -5.62 -0.59
CA THR A 75 -0.19 -6.94 -1.05
C THR A 75 1.28 -7.13 -0.75
N ASP A 76 1.69 -8.38 -0.59
CA ASP A 76 3.11 -8.72 -0.51
C ASP A 76 3.70 -8.81 -1.92
N GLY A 77 4.98 -8.44 -2.07
CA GLY A 77 5.57 -8.52 -3.38
C GLY A 77 7.07 -8.21 -3.54
N PRO A 78 7.99 -8.72 -2.69
CA PRO A 78 9.42 -8.40 -2.85
C PRO A 78 10.03 -8.99 -4.14
N ARG A 79 9.35 -9.95 -4.76
CA ARG A 79 9.73 -10.59 -6.02
C ARG A 79 8.66 -10.47 -7.11
N GLY A 80 7.78 -9.50 -7.02
CA GLY A 80 6.57 -9.32 -7.83
C GLY A 80 5.32 -9.43 -6.98
N VAL A 81 4.23 -8.87 -7.45
CA VAL A 81 2.96 -8.79 -6.70
C VAL A 81 2.45 -10.18 -6.37
N ARG A 82 2.12 -10.41 -5.11
CA ARG A 82 1.56 -11.67 -4.67
C ARG A 82 0.04 -11.64 -4.72
N HIS A 83 -0.51 -12.08 -5.84
CA HIS A 83 -1.94 -12.03 -6.09
C HIS A 83 -2.52 -13.42 -6.41
N VAL A 84 -3.88 -13.52 -6.45
CA VAL A 84 -4.58 -14.75 -6.89
C VAL A 84 -4.42 -15.04 -8.37
N ILE A 85 -4.16 -14.02 -9.17
CA ILE A 85 -3.85 -14.14 -10.61
C ILE A 85 -2.34 -14.25 -10.81
N PRO A 86 -1.87 -14.88 -11.90
CA PRO A 86 -0.46 -14.90 -12.24
C PRO A 86 0.09 -13.49 -12.44
N THR A 87 1.21 -13.20 -11.79
CA THR A 87 1.94 -11.94 -11.88
C THR A 87 3.39 -12.20 -12.24
N THR A 88 4.12 -11.16 -12.62
CA THR A 88 5.53 -11.27 -12.96
C THR A 88 6.37 -11.62 -11.73
N SER A 89 7.18 -12.67 -11.84
CA SER A 89 8.15 -13.06 -10.80
C SER A 89 9.55 -12.56 -11.14
N PHE A 90 10.10 -11.72 -10.28
CA PHE A 90 11.44 -11.15 -10.42
C PHE A 90 12.47 -11.92 -9.59
N PRO A 91 13.76 -11.81 -9.91
CA PRO A 91 14.84 -12.32 -9.06
C PRO A 91 14.78 -11.75 -7.64
N VAL A 92 15.37 -12.44 -6.68
CA VAL A 92 15.48 -11.95 -5.29
C VAL A 92 16.18 -10.61 -5.23
N SER A 93 15.81 -9.78 -4.27
CA SER A 93 16.33 -8.40 -4.12
C SER A 93 17.84 -8.33 -4.04
N MET A 94 18.51 -9.33 -3.42
CA MET A 94 19.97 -9.41 -3.37
C MET A 94 20.59 -9.59 -4.75
N ALA A 95 20.00 -10.42 -5.62
CA ALA A 95 20.51 -10.63 -6.98
C ALA A 95 20.32 -9.39 -7.84
N ARG A 96 19.19 -8.68 -7.68
CA ARG A 96 18.91 -7.42 -8.35
C ARG A 96 19.86 -6.32 -7.89
N GLY A 97 20.08 -6.20 -6.59
CA GLY A 97 21.03 -5.24 -6.01
C GLY A 97 22.47 -5.48 -6.47
N ALA A 98 22.87 -6.74 -6.65
CA ALA A 98 24.19 -7.10 -7.16
C ALA A 98 24.42 -6.68 -8.64
N ALA A 99 23.37 -6.39 -9.38
CA ALA A 99 23.47 -5.87 -10.75
C ALA A 99 23.93 -4.40 -10.79
N TRP A 100 23.85 -3.65 -9.69
CA TRP A 100 24.17 -2.21 -9.60
C TRP A 100 23.53 -1.37 -10.70
N ASP A 101 22.34 -1.77 -11.18
CA ASP A 101 21.59 -1.12 -12.24
C ASP A 101 20.30 -0.46 -11.70
N PRO A 102 20.36 0.84 -11.31
CA PRO A 102 19.18 1.57 -10.82
C PRO A 102 18.04 1.68 -11.84
N GLU A 103 18.37 1.66 -13.13
CA GLU A 103 17.36 1.74 -14.18
C GLU A 103 16.59 0.41 -14.30
N LEU A 104 17.28 -0.72 -14.11
CA LEU A 104 16.61 -2.03 -14.01
C LEU A 104 15.64 -2.04 -12.84
N GLU A 105 16.05 -1.58 -11.65
CA GLU A 105 15.19 -1.51 -10.47
C GLU A 105 13.99 -0.59 -10.69
N ARG A 106 14.18 0.55 -11.34
CA ARG A 106 13.09 1.46 -11.71
C ARG A 106 12.07 0.79 -12.61
N ARG A 107 12.52 0.02 -13.61
CA ARG A 107 11.63 -0.73 -14.51
C ARG A 107 10.87 -1.83 -13.79
N ILE A 108 11.54 -2.57 -12.90
CA ILE A 108 10.92 -3.60 -12.07
C ILE A 108 9.85 -2.98 -11.16
N GLY A 109 10.17 -1.90 -10.45
CA GLY A 109 9.22 -1.18 -9.60
C GLY A 109 8.01 -0.67 -10.37
N ARG A 110 8.21 -0.22 -11.63
CA ARG A 110 7.10 0.19 -12.49
C ARG A 110 6.18 -0.97 -12.85
N VAL A 111 6.72 -2.14 -13.16
CA VAL A 111 5.90 -3.33 -13.46
C VAL A 111 5.11 -3.76 -12.22
N ILE A 112 5.77 -3.81 -11.05
CA ILE A 112 5.10 -4.12 -9.78
C ILE A 112 3.92 -3.16 -9.54
N GLY A 113 4.14 -1.84 -9.67
CA GLY A 113 3.09 -0.85 -9.45
C GLY A 113 2.00 -0.79 -10.54
N ILE A 114 2.14 -1.54 -11.65
CA ILE A 114 1.07 -1.70 -12.64
C ILE A 114 0.25 -2.96 -12.35
N GLU A 115 0.89 -3.99 -11.77
CA GLU A 115 0.27 -5.28 -11.45
C GLU A 115 -0.45 -5.24 -10.10
N GLU A 116 -0.19 -4.27 -9.24
CA GLU A 116 -0.83 -4.03 -7.94
C GLU A 116 -2.19 -3.34 -8.10
#